data_208a61e40c7c2d168eb0b9b221f17abb
#
_entry.id   208a61e40c7c2d168eb0b9b221f17abb
#
_cell.length_a   1.000
_cell.length_b   1.000
_cell.length_c   1.000
_cell.angle_alpha   90.00
_cell.angle_beta   90.00
_cell.angle_gamma   90.00
#
_symmetry.space_group_name_H-M   'P 1'
#
loop_
_entity.id
_entity.type
_entity.pdbx_description
1 polymer ?
#
loop_
_entity_poly.entity_id
_entity_poly.type
_entity_poly.pdbx_seq_one_letter_code
_entity_poly.pdbx_strand_id
1 'polypeptide(L)'
;MYLVITKSYPPEVGGMQNLMWGLTNSLSKYFMIKVFADYQDQHQNYDKEVSFSIERIGGIKLLRKYRKAHLVNEFIKNNKNIEGIISDHWKSLELIKTNKKKICLIHSKEINHNEGTSLNKRVLNILNNVDHVISNSEYTKNLAINCGVNSSKITVINPGVNPAKELNKKTIKEAENLLKNKSPRLITVSRLDKRKNHEKIIMALRNLKQTYPNIIYTCIGDGDEEENLKQLVKELGLDEQVLFLKKISQDLKNTLVAKSNIFVMPSIFYKKSVEGFGIAFIEAAQYGIPSIGGKDGGAADAIEHQKNGLICDGNSLDEIYSSINDLLNDKKYLEYGKIAKENSTKFYWDKIIEKYKKILN
;
A
#
# COMPACT_ATOMS: atom_id res chain seq x y z
N MET A 1 -11.73 -25.35 2.96
CA MET A 1 -10.66 -24.60 3.69
C MET A 1 -9.70 -24.01 2.67
N TYR A 2 -9.32 -22.73 2.85
CA TYR A 2 -8.25 -22.10 2.05
C TYR A 2 -6.99 -21.92 2.89
N LEU A 3 -5.81 -22.21 2.27
CA LEU A 3 -4.51 -21.94 2.86
C LEU A 3 -3.99 -20.61 2.35
N VAL A 4 -3.52 -19.75 3.24
CA VAL A 4 -2.87 -18.50 2.90
C VAL A 4 -1.39 -18.60 3.19
N ILE A 5 -0.55 -18.44 2.15
CA ILE A 5 0.90 -18.54 2.27
C ILE A 5 1.49 -17.15 2.06
N THR A 6 2.03 -16.56 3.10
CA THR A 6 2.56 -15.20 3.05
C THR A 6 3.93 -15.08 3.70
N LYS A 7 4.69 -14.10 3.23
CA LYS A 7 5.91 -13.64 3.88
C LYS A 7 5.62 -12.41 4.75
N SER A 8 4.66 -11.60 4.33
CA SER A 8 4.36 -10.28 4.90
C SER A 8 3.10 -10.33 5.75
N TYR A 9 3.26 -10.43 7.06
CA TYR A 9 2.12 -10.55 7.99
C TYR A 9 2.43 -9.80 9.30
N PRO A 10 1.42 -9.27 10.03
CA PRO A 10 1.64 -8.65 11.33
C PRO A 10 2.40 -9.54 12.31
N PRO A 11 3.12 -8.97 13.29
CA PRO A 11 3.10 -7.57 13.76
C PRO A 11 3.94 -6.56 12.95
N GLU A 12 4.71 -7.00 11.99
CA GLU A 12 5.42 -6.06 11.11
C GLU A 12 4.42 -5.12 10.44
N VAL A 13 4.73 -3.82 10.38
CA VAL A 13 3.85 -2.79 9.84
C VAL A 13 4.24 -2.46 8.39
N GLY A 14 3.26 -2.46 7.50
CA GLY A 14 3.45 -2.08 6.09
C GLY A 14 2.21 -2.36 5.24
N GLY A 15 2.18 -1.84 4.03
CA GLY A 15 1.03 -1.99 3.13
C GLY A 15 0.69 -3.46 2.82
N MET A 16 1.71 -4.31 2.62
CA MET A 16 1.52 -5.74 2.36
C MET A 16 0.99 -6.49 3.58
N GLN A 17 1.52 -6.18 4.76
CA GLN A 17 1.09 -6.76 6.02
C GLN A 17 -0.38 -6.42 6.29
N ASN A 18 -0.75 -5.15 6.12
CA ASN A 18 -2.13 -4.69 6.29
C ASN A 18 -3.06 -5.33 5.25
N LEU A 19 -2.62 -5.47 4.00
CA LEU A 19 -3.39 -6.15 2.95
C LEU A 19 -3.66 -7.60 3.32
N MET A 20 -2.62 -8.37 3.65
CA MET A 20 -2.77 -9.80 3.95
C MET A 20 -3.58 -10.04 5.23
N TRP A 21 -3.40 -9.20 6.24
CA TRP A 21 -4.20 -9.22 7.46
C TRP A 21 -5.68 -8.92 7.18
N GLY A 22 -5.97 -7.84 6.46
CA GLY A 22 -7.33 -7.46 6.10
C GLY A 22 -8.03 -8.52 5.23
N LEU A 23 -7.30 -9.08 4.25
CA LEU A 23 -7.79 -10.16 3.39
C LEU A 23 -8.15 -11.41 4.20
N THR A 24 -7.24 -11.90 5.03
CA THR A 24 -7.48 -13.13 5.82
C THR A 24 -8.60 -12.96 6.83
N ASN A 25 -8.66 -11.82 7.54
CA ASN A 25 -9.76 -11.52 8.46
C ASN A 25 -11.12 -11.42 7.75
N SER A 26 -11.14 -10.86 6.54
CA SER A 26 -12.38 -10.74 5.79
C SER A 26 -12.82 -12.07 5.19
N LEU A 27 -11.88 -12.88 4.69
CA LEU A 27 -12.17 -14.22 4.17
C LEU A 27 -12.62 -15.20 5.27
N SER A 28 -12.07 -15.09 6.48
CA SER A 28 -12.40 -16.00 7.58
C SER A 28 -13.85 -15.94 8.03
N LYS A 29 -14.59 -14.89 7.65
CA LYS A 29 -16.04 -14.78 7.87
C LYS A 29 -16.86 -15.71 6.98
N TYR A 30 -16.28 -16.18 5.87
CA TYR A 30 -16.98 -16.97 4.84
C TYR A 30 -16.34 -18.34 4.60
N PHE A 31 -15.06 -18.47 4.86
CA PHE A 31 -14.27 -19.67 4.59
C PHE A 31 -13.42 -20.05 5.80
N MET A 32 -13.20 -21.32 5.99
CA MET A 32 -12.19 -21.79 6.92
C MET A 32 -10.81 -21.44 6.38
N ILE A 33 -10.00 -20.69 7.15
CA ILE A 33 -8.69 -20.20 6.76
C ILE A 33 -7.60 -20.77 7.66
N LYS A 34 -6.47 -21.17 7.07
CA LYS A 34 -5.21 -21.41 7.77
C LYS A 34 -4.11 -20.58 7.12
N VAL A 35 -3.35 -19.84 7.92
CA VAL A 35 -2.26 -19.00 7.45
C VAL A 35 -0.91 -19.63 7.77
N PHE A 36 -0.01 -19.65 6.78
CA PHE A 36 1.41 -19.97 6.94
C PHE A 36 2.22 -18.71 6.70
N ALA A 37 2.73 -18.10 7.77
CA ALA A 37 3.43 -16.83 7.73
C ALA A 37 4.88 -16.96 8.22
N ASP A 38 5.76 -16.03 7.82
CA ASP A 38 7.09 -15.93 8.41
C ASP A 38 6.98 -15.55 9.89
N TYR A 39 7.87 -16.13 10.72
CA TYR A 39 7.98 -15.78 12.12
C TYR A 39 8.39 -14.29 12.27
N GLN A 40 7.75 -13.63 13.21
CA GLN A 40 8.00 -12.26 13.63
C GLN A 40 7.98 -12.21 15.16
N ASP A 41 8.84 -11.43 15.77
CA ASP A 41 8.81 -11.22 17.22
C ASP A 41 7.47 -10.59 17.64
N GLN A 42 6.99 -10.92 18.84
CA GLN A 42 5.72 -10.43 19.42
C GLN A 42 4.45 -10.82 18.64
N HIS A 43 4.52 -11.80 17.71
CA HIS A 43 3.36 -12.23 16.91
C HIS A 43 2.20 -12.78 17.76
N GLN A 44 2.48 -13.32 18.97
CA GLN A 44 1.49 -14.02 19.79
C GLN A 44 0.28 -13.15 20.16
N ASN A 45 0.49 -11.85 20.34
CA ASN A 45 -0.60 -10.91 20.64
C ASN A 45 -1.58 -10.81 19.46
N TYR A 46 -1.05 -10.74 18.24
CA TYR A 46 -1.87 -10.71 17.02
C TYR A 46 -2.54 -12.04 16.73
N ASP A 47 -1.81 -13.14 16.93
CA ASP A 47 -2.32 -14.48 16.59
C ASP A 47 -3.47 -14.92 17.52
N LYS A 48 -3.58 -14.33 18.72
CA LYS A 48 -4.70 -14.56 19.65
C LYS A 48 -5.98 -13.79 19.31
N GLU A 49 -5.88 -12.73 18.51
CA GLU A 49 -6.99 -11.85 18.17
C GLU A 49 -7.86 -12.37 17.01
N VAL A 50 -7.44 -13.46 16.37
CA VAL A 50 -8.13 -14.01 15.19
C VAL A 50 -8.78 -15.36 15.45
N SER A 51 -9.83 -15.65 14.70
CA SER A 51 -10.59 -16.90 14.79
C SER A 51 -10.01 -18.05 13.95
N PHE A 52 -8.91 -17.81 13.22
CA PHE A 52 -8.29 -18.80 12.34
C PHE A 52 -6.86 -19.15 12.78
N SER A 53 -6.38 -20.32 12.36
CA SER A 53 -5.05 -20.80 12.73
C SER A 53 -3.94 -20.09 11.93
N ILE A 54 -2.91 -19.65 12.65
CA ILE A 54 -1.69 -19.10 12.05
C ILE A 54 -0.50 -19.96 12.46
N GLU A 55 0.23 -20.47 11.47
CA GLU A 55 1.48 -21.18 11.67
C GLU A 55 2.66 -20.30 11.30
N ARG A 56 3.52 -20.00 12.28
CA ARG A 56 4.67 -19.10 12.12
C ARG A 56 5.95 -19.89 11.88
N ILE A 57 6.56 -19.66 10.70
CA ILE A 57 7.76 -20.37 10.27
C ILE A 57 9.00 -19.55 10.60
N GLY A 58 9.75 -20.03 11.59
CA GLY A 58 11.00 -19.41 12.06
C GLY A 58 12.28 -20.00 11.47
N GLY A 59 13.41 -19.71 12.15
CA GLY A 59 14.75 -20.21 11.89
C GLY A 59 15.50 -19.47 10.78
N ILE A 60 16.58 -20.05 10.25
CA ILE A 60 17.50 -19.40 9.30
C ILE A 60 16.73 -18.86 8.09
N LYS A 61 16.86 -17.56 7.83
CA LYS A 61 16.09 -16.81 6.83
C LYS A 61 16.19 -17.41 5.42
N LEU A 62 17.38 -17.84 5.01
CA LEU A 62 17.62 -18.45 3.69
C LEU A 62 16.88 -19.77 3.49
N LEU A 63 16.68 -20.55 4.55
CA LEU A 63 15.99 -21.85 4.52
C LEU A 63 14.50 -21.76 4.80
N ARG A 64 14.00 -20.59 5.23
CA ARG A 64 12.61 -20.39 5.65
C ARG A 64 11.61 -20.72 4.54
N LYS A 65 11.91 -20.36 3.29
CA LYS A 65 11.10 -20.70 2.12
C LYS A 65 10.90 -22.23 1.98
N TYR A 66 11.97 -22.99 2.11
CA TYR A 66 11.93 -24.46 1.95
C TYR A 66 11.18 -25.12 3.10
N ARG A 67 11.39 -24.65 4.33
CA ARG A 67 10.63 -25.14 5.51
C ARG A 67 9.15 -24.83 5.39
N LYS A 68 8.80 -23.60 5.00
CA LYS A 68 7.40 -23.23 4.78
C LYS A 68 6.75 -24.12 3.74
N ALA A 69 7.40 -24.34 2.60
CA ALA A 69 6.90 -25.20 1.56
C ALA A 69 6.76 -26.65 2.02
N HIS A 70 7.71 -27.18 2.80
CA HIS A 70 7.62 -28.51 3.39
C HIS A 70 6.38 -28.66 4.29
N LEU A 71 6.21 -27.75 5.25
CA LEU A 71 5.08 -27.78 6.19
C LEU A 71 3.73 -27.64 5.46
N VAL A 72 3.65 -26.77 4.46
CA VAL A 72 2.43 -26.61 3.66
C VAL A 72 2.13 -27.88 2.87
N ASN A 73 3.13 -28.48 2.22
CA ASN A 73 2.93 -29.72 1.46
C ASN A 73 2.50 -30.90 2.34
N GLU A 74 3.12 -31.05 3.53
CA GLU A 74 2.68 -32.06 4.51
C GLU A 74 1.27 -31.79 5.01
N PHE A 75 0.93 -30.53 5.28
CA PHE A 75 -0.42 -30.17 5.67
C PHE A 75 -1.45 -30.51 4.57
N ILE A 76 -1.13 -30.22 3.29
CA ILE A 76 -1.98 -30.56 2.15
C ILE A 76 -2.18 -32.07 2.04
N LYS A 77 -1.12 -32.86 2.20
CA LYS A 77 -1.17 -34.31 2.13
C LYS A 77 -2.09 -34.93 3.18
N ASN A 78 -2.07 -34.36 4.39
CA ASN A 78 -2.81 -34.86 5.54
C ASN A 78 -4.24 -34.32 5.68
N ASN A 79 -4.64 -33.34 4.82
CA ASN A 79 -5.94 -32.69 4.91
C ASN A 79 -6.67 -32.68 3.56
N LYS A 80 -7.71 -33.49 3.44
CA LYS A 80 -8.49 -33.65 2.19
C LYS A 80 -9.41 -32.43 1.90
N ASN A 81 -9.78 -31.67 2.92
CA ASN A 81 -10.79 -30.59 2.84
C ASN A 81 -10.21 -29.23 2.37
N ILE A 82 -9.02 -29.24 1.75
CA ILE A 82 -8.43 -28.04 1.18
C ILE A 82 -9.03 -27.79 -0.19
N GLU A 83 -9.57 -26.59 -0.39
CA GLU A 83 -10.18 -26.12 -1.63
C GLU A 83 -9.18 -25.36 -2.50
N GLY A 84 -8.30 -24.57 -1.86
CA GLY A 84 -7.29 -23.83 -2.61
C GLY A 84 -6.25 -23.14 -1.74
N ILE A 85 -5.34 -22.48 -2.42
CA ILE A 85 -4.19 -21.76 -1.84
C ILE A 85 -4.19 -20.33 -2.36
N ILE A 86 -3.99 -19.39 -1.47
CA ILE A 86 -3.82 -17.96 -1.78
C ILE A 86 -2.42 -17.54 -1.35
N SER A 87 -1.69 -16.86 -2.20
CA SER A 87 -0.35 -16.37 -1.87
C SER A 87 -0.17 -14.91 -2.27
N ASP A 88 0.55 -14.17 -1.42
CA ASP A 88 0.94 -12.77 -1.64
C ASP A 88 2.12 -12.60 -2.60
N HIS A 89 2.74 -13.69 -3.04
CA HIS A 89 3.95 -13.63 -3.86
C HIS A 89 4.19 -14.95 -4.60
N TRP A 90 4.51 -14.88 -5.89
CA TRP A 90 4.78 -16.05 -6.74
C TRP A 90 5.85 -17.01 -6.17
N LYS A 91 6.89 -16.49 -5.49
CA LYS A 91 7.94 -17.33 -4.86
C LYS A 91 7.41 -18.24 -3.76
N SER A 92 6.31 -17.88 -3.12
CA SER A 92 5.69 -18.68 -2.07
C SER A 92 4.99 -19.91 -2.65
N LEU A 93 4.61 -19.89 -3.92
CA LEU A 93 3.99 -21.03 -4.63
C LEU A 93 4.99 -21.96 -5.33
N GLU A 94 6.22 -21.53 -5.50
CA GLU A 94 7.22 -22.19 -6.34
C GLU A 94 7.54 -23.63 -5.95
N LEU A 95 7.42 -23.96 -4.66
CA LEU A 95 7.71 -25.29 -4.11
C LEU A 95 6.46 -26.00 -3.58
N ILE A 96 5.27 -25.45 -3.86
CA ILE A 96 4.01 -26.05 -3.43
C ILE A 96 3.53 -27.07 -4.45
N LYS A 97 3.39 -28.32 -4.00
CA LYS A 97 2.98 -29.46 -4.82
C LYS A 97 1.52 -29.78 -4.54
N THR A 98 0.62 -29.35 -5.42
CA THR A 98 -0.81 -29.64 -5.28
C THR A 98 -1.54 -29.45 -6.61
N ASN A 99 -2.65 -30.17 -6.76
CA ASN A 99 -3.65 -30.00 -7.81
C ASN A 99 -4.83 -29.12 -7.37
N LYS A 100 -4.80 -28.59 -6.13
CA LYS A 100 -5.82 -27.68 -5.63
C LYS A 100 -5.68 -26.31 -6.28
N LYS A 101 -6.78 -25.55 -6.34
CA LYS A 101 -6.83 -24.19 -6.88
C LYS A 101 -5.72 -23.31 -6.28
N LYS A 102 -4.93 -22.65 -7.12
CA LYS A 102 -3.85 -21.74 -6.72
C LYS A 102 -4.15 -20.33 -7.19
N ILE A 103 -4.08 -19.39 -6.26
CA ILE A 103 -4.33 -17.96 -6.50
C ILE A 103 -3.10 -17.18 -6.05
N CYS A 104 -2.56 -16.37 -6.94
CA CYS A 104 -1.38 -15.56 -6.67
C CYS A 104 -1.73 -14.06 -6.75
N LEU A 105 -1.48 -13.32 -5.68
CA LEU A 105 -1.55 -11.87 -5.69
C LEU A 105 -0.24 -11.30 -6.25
N ILE A 106 -0.34 -10.23 -7.03
CA ILE A 106 0.80 -9.50 -7.60
C ILE A 106 0.68 -8.00 -7.32
N HIS A 107 1.86 -7.33 -7.13
CA HIS A 107 1.93 -5.97 -6.58
C HIS A 107 2.87 -5.04 -7.35
N SER A 108 3.43 -5.43 -8.47
CA SER A 108 4.31 -4.75 -9.43
C SER A 108 5.79 -5.12 -9.35
N LYS A 109 6.52 -4.75 -8.30
CA LYS A 109 7.99 -4.90 -8.22
C LYS A 109 8.48 -6.33 -8.41
N GLU A 110 7.79 -7.31 -7.82
CA GLU A 110 8.20 -8.72 -7.77
C GLU A 110 8.01 -9.45 -9.10
N ILE A 111 7.28 -8.86 -10.04
CA ILE A 111 7.08 -9.38 -11.40
C ILE A 111 7.86 -8.59 -12.45
N ASN A 112 8.34 -7.39 -12.13
CA ASN A 112 9.02 -6.49 -13.06
C ASN A 112 10.47 -6.92 -13.32
N HIS A 113 10.64 -7.95 -14.13
CA HIS A 113 11.93 -8.48 -14.54
C HIS A 113 12.09 -8.40 -16.05
N ASN A 114 13.33 -8.10 -16.50
CA ASN A 114 13.62 -8.03 -17.93
C ASN A 114 13.32 -9.38 -18.61
N GLU A 115 12.72 -9.32 -19.77
CA GLU A 115 12.38 -10.48 -20.59
C GLU A 115 13.60 -11.41 -20.78
N GLY A 116 13.35 -12.71 -20.81
CA GLY A 116 14.36 -13.74 -20.99
C GLY A 116 15.27 -14.02 -19.80
N THR A 117 15.27 -13.19 -18.74
CA THR A 117 16.07 -13.47 -17.55
C THR A 117 15.56 -14.69 -16.78
N SER A 118 16.41 -15.34 -15.99
CA SER A 118 16.01 -16.49 -15.18
C SER A 118 14.87 -16.15 -14.20
N LEU A 119 14.84 -14.92 -13.66
CA LEU A 119 13.74 -14.47 -12.81
C LEU A 119 12.45 -14.29 -13.59
N ASN A 120 12.49 -13.68 -14.76
CA ASN A 120 11.31 -13.55 -15.63
C ASN A 120 10.75 -14.94 -16.00
N LYS A 121 11.58 -15.88 -16.45
CA LYS A 121 11.15 -17.25 -16.77
C LYS A 121 10.49 -17.94 -15.57
N ARG A 122 11.02 -17.76 -14.35
CA ARG A 122 10.43 -18.32 -13.12
C ARG A 122 9.09 -17.69 -12.78
N VAL A 123 8.96 -16.36 -12.88
CA VAL A 123 7.68 -15.63 -12.70
C VAL A 123 6.64 -16.20 -13.66
N LEU A 124 6.96 -16.27 -14.95
CA LEU A 124 6.04 -16.77 -15.99
C LEU A 124 5.65 -18.22 -15.77
N ASN A 125 6.62 -19.08 -15.42
CA ASN A 125 6.34 -20.48 -15.11
C ASN A 125 5.34 -20.63 -13.96
N ILE A 126 5.40 -19.79 -12.93
CA ILE A 126 4.45 -19.85 -11.82
C ILE A 126 3.12 -19.20 -12.18
N LEU A 127 3.14 -17.95 -12.67
CA LEU A 127 1.90 -17.19 -12.90
C LEU A 127 1.04 -17.76 -14.03
N ASN A 128 1.64 -18.39 -15.04
CA ASN A 128 0.89 -19.08 -16.09
C ASN A 128 0.38 -20.47 -15.68
N ASN A 129 0.86 -21.03 -14.54
CA ASN A 129 0.43 -22.32 -14.00
C ASN A 129 -0.43 -22.22 -12.73
N VAL A 130 -0.78 -21.01 -12.27
CA VAL A 130 -1.83 -20.83 -11.26
C VAL A 130 -3.21 -20.70 -11.94
N ASP A 131 -4.28 -20.93 -11.19
CA ASP A 131 -5.64 -20.83 -11.71
C ASP A 131 -6.05 -19.37 -11.88
N HIS A 132 -5.69 -18.50 -10.91
CA HIS A 132 -5.96 -17.07 -10.95
C HIS A 132 -4.77 -16.24 -10.48
N VAL A 133 -4.57 -15.10 -11.15
CA VAL A 133 -3.65 -14.04 -10.75
C VAL A 133 -4.49 -12.83 -10.35
N ILE A 134 -4.32 -12.34 -9.12
CA ILE A 134 -5.00 -11.14 -8.65
C ILE A 134 -4.01 -9.99 -8.66
N SER A 135 -4.28 -9.02 -9.51
CA SER A 135 -3.50 -7.78 -9.62
C SER A 135 -4.10 -6.70 -8.72
N ASN A 136 -3.25 -5.96 -8.00
CA ASN A 136 -3.69 -4.88 -7.11
C ASN A 136 -4.12 -3.60 -7.84
N SER A 137 -3.87 -3.48 -9.16
CA SER A 137 -4.23 -2.32 -9.99
C SER A 137 -4.24 -2.70 -11.48
N GLU A 138 -4.89 -1.88 -12.31
CA GLU A 138 -4.80 -2.01 -13.78
C GLU A 138 -3.37 -1.83 -14.27
N TYR A 139 -2.59 -0.93 -13.65
CA TYR A 139 -1.16 -0.79 -13.96
C TYR A 139 -0.40 -2.11 -13.76
N THR A 140 -0.57 -2.75 -12.61
CA THR A 140 0.12 -4.02 -12.31
C THR A 140 -0.36 -5.16 -13.22
N LYS A 141 -1.64 -5.17 -13.61
CA LYS A 141 -2.16 -6.11 -14.62
C LYS A 141 -1.47 -5.91 -15.97
N ASN A 142 -1.41 -4.67 -16.46
CA ASN A 142 -0.76 -4.37 -17.72
C ASN A 142 0.75 -4.71 -17.68
N LEU A 143 1.41 -4.43 -16.56
CA LEU A 143 2.80 -4.85 -16.34
C LEU A 143 2.95 -6.37 -16.42
N ALA A 144 2.05 -7.15 -15.81
CA ALA A 144 2.07 -8.61 -15.86
C ALA A 144 1.87 -9.14 -17.29
N ILE A 145 0.93 -8.56 -18.04
CA ILE A 145 0.67 -8.90 -19.45
C ILE A 145 1.93 -8.62 -20.30
N ASN A 146 2.52 -7.44 -20.12
CA ASN A 146 3.76 -7.06 -20.83
C ASN A 146 4.95 -7.96 -20.48
N CYS A 147 4.96 -8.56 -19.28
CA CYS A 147 5.95 -9.56 -18.89
C CYS A 147 5.66 -10.96 -19.43
N GLY A 148 4.52 -11.20 -20.11
CA GLY A 148 4.14 -12.47 -20.72
C GLY A 148 3.18 -13.35 -19.90
N VAL A 149 2.52 -12.79 -18.86
CA VAL A 149 1.48 -13.51 -18.14
C VAL A 149 0.17 -13.51 -18.94
N ASN A 150 -0.47 -14.66 -19.02
CA ASN A 150 -1.73 -14.81 -19.74
C ASN A 150 -2.83 -13.92 -19.15
N SER A 151 -3.33 -12.99 -19.95
CA SER A 151 -4.32 -11.98 -19.55
C SER A 151 -5.64 -12.59 -19.05
N SER A 152 -6.06 -13.75 -19.60
CA SER A 152 -7.30 -14.42 -19.20
C SER A 152 -7.29 -14.90 -17.73
N LYS A 153 -6.10 -15.04 -17.13
CA LYS A 153 -5.93 -15.44 -15.74
C LYS A 153 -5.89 -14.28 -14.77
N ILE A 154 -5.79 -13.03 -15.26
CA ILE A 154 -5.56 -11.86 -14.43
C ILE A 154 -6.88 -11.14 -14.13
N THR A 155 -7.21 -11.01 -12.86
CA THR A 155 -8.34 -10.20 -12.38
C THR A 155 -7.80 -9.06 -11.52
N VAL A 156 -8.28 -7.83 -11.74
CA VAL A 156 -7.93 -6.69 -10.89
C VAL A 156 -8.85 -6.66 -9.68
N ILE A 157 -8.24 -6.79 -8.50
CA ILE A 157 -8.91 -6.56 -7.22
C ILE A 157 -8.02 -5.62 -6.41
N ASN A 158 -8.43 -4.37 -6.32
CA ASN A 158 -7.71 -3.36 -5.54
C ASN A 158 -7.66 -3.74 -4.05
N PRO A 159 -6.61 -3.32 -3.31
CA PRO A 159 -6.51 -3.54 -1.88
C PRO A 159 -7.70 -3.00 -1.09
N GLY A 160 -8.19 -3.80 -0.14
CA GLY A 160 -9.22 -3.36 0.78
C GLY A 160 -8.65 -2.56 1.94
N VAL A 161 -9.49 -1.69 2.51
CA VAL A 161 -9.20 -0.93 3.74
C VAL A 161 -10.34 -1.12 4.75
N ASN A 162 -10.04 -0.98 6.03
CA ASN A 162 -11.07 -0.87 7.05
C ASN A 162 -11.63 0.56 7.07
N PRO A 163 -12.91 0.77 7.43
CA PRO A 163 -13.44 2.10 7.65
C PRO A 163 -12.59 2.93 8.61
N ALA A 164 -12.49 4.24 8.36
CA ALA A 164 -11.76 5.14 9.22
C ALA A 164 -12.35 5.12 10.64
N LYS A 165 -11.46 5.10 11.63
CA LYS A 165 -11.86 5.22 13.05
C LYS A 165 -12.16 6.68 13.40
N GLU A 166 -13.02 6.88 14.36
CA GLU A 166 -13.21 8.20 14.96
C GLU A 166 -11.93 8.72 15.58
N LEU A 167 -11.75 10.04 15.50
CA LEU A 167 -10.55 10.68 16.01
C LEU A 167 -10.61 10.84 17.53
N ASN A 168 -9.54 10.48 18.19
CA ASN A 168 -9.41 10.61 19.64
C ASN A 168 -9.09 12.07 20.04
N LYS A 169 -9.78 12.60 21.05
CA LYS A 169 -9.58 13.98 21.55
C LYS A 169 -8.12 14.27 21.97
N LYS A 170 -7.44 13.28 22.55
CA LYS A 170 -6.02 13.40 22.92
C LYS A 170 -5.14 13.62 21.71
N THR A 171 -5.32 12.80 20.68
CA THR A 171 -4.50 12.92 19.44
C THR A 171 -4.86 14.15 18.63
N ILE A 172 -6.09 14.64 18.70
CA ILE A 172 -6.47 15.94 18.10
C ILE A 172 -5.65 17.07 18.72
N LYS A 173 -5.59 17.15 20.06
CA LYS A 173 -4.78 18.17 20.77
C LYS A 173 -3.29 18.03 20.46
N GLU A 174 -2.79 16.80 20.40
CA GLU A 174 -1.39 16.52 20.05
C GLU A 174 -1.06 16.97 18.62
N ALA A 175 -1.91 16.67 17.66
CA ALA A 175 -1.75 17.09 16.27
C ALA A 175 -1.81 18.62 16.13
N GLU A 176 -2.70 19.30 16.83
CA GLU A 176 -2.79 20.77 16.83
C GLU A 176 -1.52 21.41 17.37
N ASN A 177 -0.94 20.86 18.43
CA ASN A 177 0.34 21.32 18.98
C ASN A 177 1.50 21.12 17.99
N LEU A 178 1.54 19.99 17.29
CA LEU A 178 2.57 19.71 16.27
C LEU A 178 2.45 20.65 15.08
N LEU A 179 1.23 20.90 14.63
CA LEU A 179 0.95 21.74 13.46
C LEU A 179 1.02 23.24 13.74
N LYS A 180 1.09 23.68 15.01
CA LYS A 180 1.33 25.08 15.44
C LYS A 180 0.48 26.12 14.69
N ASN A 181 -0.79 25.84 14.43
CA ASN A 181 -1.71 26.70 13.67
C ASN A 181 -1.25 26.99 12.21
N LYS A 182 -0.31 26.22 11.67
CA LYS A 182 0.14 26.37 10.28
C LYS A 182 -0.93 25.93 9.29
N SER A 183 -1.03 26.64 8.16
CA SER A 183 -1.97 26.35 7.06
C SER A 183 -1.47 27.01 5.77
N PRO A 184 -1.68 26.42 4.59
CA PRO A 184 -2.26 25.09 4.36
C PRO A 184 -1.35 23.94 4.80
N ARG A 185 -1.93 22.74 4.94
CA ARG A 185 -1.28 21.55 5.46
C ARG A 185 -1.20 20.46 4.41
N LEU A 186 0.02 20.12 4.02
CA LEU A 186 0.31 18.98 3.15
C LEU A 186 0.80 17.81 3.98
N ILE A 187 0.53 16.58 3.55
CA ILE A 187 0.96 15.38 4.26
C ILE A 187 1.35 14.26 3.29
N THR A 188 2.38 13.51 3.66
CA THR A 188 2.68 12.19 3.07
C THR A 188 2.89 11.17 4.18
N VAL A 189 2.29 9.99 4.03
CA VAL A 189 2.50 8.83 4.90
C VAL A 189 3.12 7.72 4.07
N SER A 190 4.42 7.55 4.16
CA SER A 190 5.14 6.56 3.37
C SER A 190 6.57 6.35 3.88
N ARG A 191 7.27 5.35 3.34
CA ARG A 191 8.73 5.27 3.52
C ARG A 191 9.41 6.47 2.88
N LEU A 192 10.48 6.95 3.50
CA LEU A 192 11.33 8.00 2.95
C LEU A 192 12.32 7.37 1.97
N ASP A 193 11.84 6.97 0.79
CA ASP A 193 12.63 6.43 -0.32
C ASP A 193 12.47 7.30 -1.58
N LYS A 194 13.43 7.26 -2.51
CA LYS A 194 13.47 8.09 -3.72
C LYS A 194 12.20 7.96 -4.57
N ARG A 195 11.61 6.76 -4.60
CA ARG A 195 10.40 6.49 -5.35
C ARG A 195 9.20 7.31 -4.87
N LYS A 196 9.12 7.63 -3.56
CA LYS A 196 8.02 8.39 -2.95
C LYS A 196 8.11 9.90 -3.19
N ASN A 197 9.29 10.36 -3.63
CA ASN A 197 9.52 11.68 -4.19
C ASN A 197 9.28 12.86 -3.23
N HIS A 198 9.60 12.65 -1.95
CA HIS A 198 9.56 13.74 -0.95
C HIS A 198 10.43 14.94 -1.34
N GLU A 199 11.56 14.67 -2.01
CA GLU A 199 12.50 15.68 -2.47
C GLU A 199 11.80 16.76 -3.31
N LYS A 200 11.06 16.36 -4.36
CA LYS A 200 10.38 17.32 -5.24
C LYS A 200 9.22 18.05 -4.55
N ILE A 201 8.57 17.43 -3.57
CA ILE A 201 7.56 18.12 -2.76
C ILE A 201 8.23 19.23 -1.94
N ILE A 202 9.38 18.95 -1.30
CA ILE A 202 10.15 19.92 -0.53
C ILE A 202 10.66 21.06 -1.45
N MET A 203 11.15 20.74 -2.65
CA MET A 203 11.53 21.76 -3.64
C MET A 203 10.35 22.65 -4.05
N ALA A 204 9.17 22.09 -4.25
CA ALA A 204 7.96 22.85 -4.58
C ALA A 204 7.53 23.79 -3.44
N LEU A 205 7.77 23.41 -2.17
CA LEU A 205 7.47 24.26 -1.01
C LEU A 205 8.21 25.60 -1.04
N ARG A 206 9.41 25.67 -1.65
CA ARG A 206 10.18 26.92 -1.77
C ARG A 206 9.34 28.00 -2.47
N ASN A 207 8.64 27.62 -3.54
CA ASN A 207 7.81 28.54 -4.30
C ASN A 207 6.45 28.74 -3.62
N LEU A 208 5.84 27.65 -3.11
CA LEU A 208 4.57 27.70 -2.41
C LEU A 208 4.61 28.58 -1.14
N LYS A 209 5.75 28.64 -0.44
CA LYS A 209 5.94 29.48 0.75
C LYS A 209 5.79 30.97 0.43
N GLN A 210 6.04 31.40 -0.79
CA GLN A 210 5.87 32.81 -1.20
C GLN A 210 4.39 33.20 -1.19
N THR A 211 3.51 32.30 -1.65
CA THR A 211 2.05 32.53 -1.67
C THR A 211 1.39 32.13 -0.34
N TYR A 212 1.92 31.09 0.30
CA TYR A 212 1.40 30.54 1.55
C TYR A 212 2.49 30.50 2.64
N PRO A 213 2.82 31.63 3.28
CA PRO A 213 3.95 31.72 4.23
C PRO A 213 3.88 30.73 5.40
N ASN A 214 2.67 30.37 5.80
CA ASN A 214 2.40 29.44 6.89
C ASN A 214 2.16 27.99 6.45
N ILE A 215 2.47 27.66 5.19
CA ILE A 215 2.34 26.27 4.70
C ILE A 215 3.20 25.32 5.53
N ILE A 216 2.69 24.11 5.78
CA ILE A 216 3.46 23.03 6.41
C ILE A 216 3.28 21.73 5.63
N TYR A 217 4.37 21.02 5.47
CA TYR A 217 4.43 19.67 4.92
C TYR A 217 4.85 18.67 5.98
N THR A 218 3.99 17.73 6.32
CA THR A 218 4.26 16.67 7.30
C THR A 218 4.65 15.38 6.59
N CYS A 219 5.85 14.88 6.85
CA CYS A 219 6.39 13.61 6.36
C CYS A 219 6.29 12.58 7.49
N ILE A 220 5.42 11.57 7.34
CA ILE A 220 5.29 10.48 8.33
C ILE A 220 5.89 9.20 7.76
N GLY A 221 6.95 8.72 8.40
CA GLY A 221 7.65 7.49 8.04
C GLY A 221 9.15 7.56 8.31
N ASP A 222 9.85 6.53 7.88
CA ASP A 222 11.31 6.45 7.91
C ASP A 222 11.85 5.89 6.58
N GLY A 223 13.14 5.94 6.36
CA GLY A 223 13.80 5.39 5.17
C GLY A 223 15.16 5.98 4.90
N ASP A 224 15.82 5.43 3.88
CA ASP A 224 17.21 5.74 3.55
C ASP A 224 17.44 7.20 3.10
N GLU A 225 16.40 7.90 2.69
CA GLU A 225 16.50 9.30 2.25
C GLU A 225 16.30 10.33 3.40
N GLU A 226 16.03 9.91 4.64
CA GLU A 226 15.70 10.81 5.75
C GLU A 226 16.73 11.92 5.93
N GLU A 227 18.01 11.59 6.00
CA GLU A 227 19.08 12.56 6.23
C GLU A 227 19.29 13.49 5.02
N ASN A 228 19.18 12.96 3.80
CA ASN A 228 19.24 13.77 2.56
C ASN A 228 18.10 14.79 2.50
N LEU A 229 16.88 14.37 2.89
CA LEU A 229 15.71 15.25 2.90
C LEU A 229 15.83 16.33 3.97
N LYS A 230 16.34 16.04 5.17
CA LYS A 230 16.60 17.03 6.21
C LYS A 230 17.67 18.04 5.79
N GLN A 231 18.71 17.57 5.13
CA GLN A 231 19.75 18.45 4.59
C GLN A 231 19.16 19.40 3.53
N LEU A 232 18.34 18.89 2.61
CA LEU A 232 17.65 19.71 1.61
C LEU A 232 16.76 20.78 2.24
N VAL A 233 16.01 20.43 3.31
CA VAL A 233 15.18 21.38 4.04
C VAL A 233 16.00 22.54 4.58
N LYS A 234 17.17 22.28 5.17
CA LYS A 234 18.09 23.32 5.67
C LYS A 234 18.64 24.20 4.54
N GLU A 235 19.11 23.57 3.45
CA GLU A 235 19.64 24.27 2.28
C GLU A 235 18.61 25.22 1.65
N LEU A 236 17.33 24.86 1.69
CA LEU A 236 16.24 25.69 1.15
C LEU A 236 15.64 26.65 2.17
N GLY A 237 16.09 26.65 3.45
CA GLY A 237 15.55 27.49 4.51
C GLY A 237 14.07 27.18 4.82
N LEU A 238 13.72 25.89 4.86
CA LEU A 238 12.34 25.39 5.03
C LEU A 238 12.12 24.69 6.37
N ASP A 239 12.99 24.91 7.38
CA ASP A 239 12.94 24.23 8.69
C ASP A 239 11.59 24.41 9.39
N GLU A 240 10.94 25.57 9.20
CA GLU A 240 9.62 25.86 9.74
C GLU A 240 8.45 25.30 8.90
N GLN A 241 8.70 24.87 7.68
CA GLN A 241 7.70 24.39 6.74
C GLN A 241 7.65 22.86 6.61
N VAL A 242 8.63 22.14 7.14
CA VAL A 242 8.69 20.67 7.02
C VAL A 242 8.78 20.02 8.39
N LEU A 243 7.87 19.08 8.65
CA LEU A 243 7.83 18.29 9.89
C LEU A 243 8.06 16.81 9.57
N PHE A 244 9.15 16.24 10.06
CA PHE A 244 9.42 14.81 9.98
C PHE A 244 8.96 14.09 11.23
N LEU A 245 8.14 13.05 11.07
CA LEU A 245 7.63 12.22 12.16
C LEU A 245 7.86 10.74 11.86
N LYS A 246 8.35 10.00 12.85
CA LYS A 246 8.53 8.55 12.76
C LYS A 246 8.08 7.85 14.04
N LYS A 247 7.67 6.58 13.92
CA LYS A 247 7.24 5.73 15.05
C LYS A 247 6.14 6.37 15.92
N ILE A 248 5.25 7.12 15.30
CA ILE A 248 4.06 7.66 15.97
C ILE A 248 2.93 6.63 16.04
N SER A 249 1.97 6.83 16.95
CA SER A 249 0.82 5.94 17.05
C SER A 249 -0.07 6.02 15.80
N GLN A 250 -0.78 4.93 15.52
CA GLN A 250 -1.73 4.88 14.40
C GLN A 250 -2.82 5.97 14.54
N ASP A 251 -3.29 6.23 15.75
CA ASP A 251 -4.31 7.24 16.01
C ASP A 251 -3.78 8.66 15.75
N LEU A 252 -2.54 8.96 16.13
CA LEU A 252 -1.91 10.25 15.82
C LEU A 252 -1.69 10.39 14.31
N LYS A 253 -1.21 9.34 13.64
CA LYS A 253 -1.07 9.32 12.18
C LYS A 253 -2.41 9.65 11.49
N ASN A 254 -3.47 8.96 11.87
CA ASN A 254 -4.81 9.19 11.33
C ASN A 254 -5.32 10.61 11.60
N THR A 255 -5.06 11.13 12.78
CA THR A 255 -5.44 12.49 13.14
C THR A 255 -4.70 13.53 12.31
N LEU A 256 -3.38 13.37 12.11
CA LEU A 256 -2.60 14.28 11.26
C LEU A 256 -3.07 14.26 9.81
N VAL A 257 -3.39 13.08 9.29
CA VAL A 257 -4.00 12.95 7.94
C VAL A 257 -5.33 13.72 7.91
N ALA A 258 -6.23 13.47 8.83
CA ALA A 258 -7.55 14.12 8.88
C ALA A 258 -7.50 15.65 9.08
N LYS A 259 -6.42 16.17 9.66
CA LYS A 259 -6.17 17.61 9.85
C LYS A 259 -5.41 18.29 8.72
N SER A 260 -5.07 17.53 7.66
CA SER A 260 -4.39 18.04 6.47
C SER A 260 -5.38 18.52 5.41
N ASN A 261 -4.89 19.30 4.43
CA ASN A 261 -5.69 19.78 3.31
C ASN A 261 -5.50 18.89 2.07
N ILE A 262 -4.28 18.41 1.83
CA ILE A 262 -3.92 17.61 0.66
C ILE A 262 -2.94 16.52 1.08
N PHE A 263 -3.17 15.30 0.63
CA PHE A 263 -2.21 14.20 0.68
C PHE A 263 -1.37 14.21 -0.59
N VAL A 264 -0.04 14.33 -0.47
CA VAL A 264 0.85 14.51 -1.64
C VAL A 264 1.85 13.38 -1.70
N MET A 265 1.78 12.54 -2.73
CA MET A 265 2.74 11.45 -2.95
C MET A 265 2.93 11.21 -4.46
N PRO A 266 3.58 12.12 -5.20
CA PRO A 266 3.79 12.04 -6.65
C PRO A 266 4.91 11.04 -6.95
N SER A 267 4.64 9.76 -6.65
CA SER A 267 5.60 8.67 -6.80
C SER A 267 6.09 8.53 -8.23
N ILE A 268 7.37 8.17 -8.37
CA ILE A 268 8.04 7.97 -9.66
C ILE A 268 8.48 6.52 -9.84
N PHE A 269 8.78 6.14 -11.05
CA PHE A 269 9.48 4.90 -11.34
C PHE A 269 10.95 5.02 -10.90
N TYR A 270 11.39 4.14 -9.98
CA TYR A 270 12.76 4.13 -9.50
C TYR A 270 13.28 2.71 -9.35
N LYS A 271 14.39 2.37 -10.02
CA LYS A 271 15.04 1.03 -9.95
C LYS A 271 14.05 -0.15 -10.03
N LYS A 272 13.23 -0.23 -11.07
CA LYS A 272 12.20 -1.26 -11.28
C LYS A 272 11.07 -1.28 -10.24
N SER A 273 11.00 -0.28 -9.38
CA SER A 273 9.95 -0.14 -8.38
C SER A 273 9.06 1.05 -8.70
N VAL A 274 7.78 0.86 -8.56
CA VAL A 274 6.74 1.87 -8.78
C VAL A 274 5.67 1.72 -7.69
N GLU A 275 4.80 2.72 -7.56
CA GLU A 275 3.63 2.57 -6.69
C GLU A 275 2.65 1.57 -7.31
N GLY A 276 2.37 0.47 -6.60
CA GLY A 276 1.49 -0.58 -7.13
C GLY A 276 0.02 -0.19 -7.13
N PHE A 277 -0.43 0.56 -6.12
CA PHE A 277 -1.79 1.07 -5.97
C PHE A 277 -1.82 2.34 -5.12
N GLY A 278 -1.18 2.32 -3.93
CA GLY A 278 -1.16 3.42 -2.99
C GLY A 278 -2.34 3.40 -2.00
N ILE A 279 -2.38 2.39 -1.14
CA ILE A 279 -3.40 2.27 -0.06
C ILE A 279 -3.51 3.57 0.75
N ALA A 280 -2.41 4.29 0.95
CA ALA A 280 -2.37 5.55 1.68
C ALA A 280 -3.26 6.65 1.05
N PHE A 281 -3.49 6.63 -0.26
CA PHE A 281 -4.44 7.53 -0.91
C PHE A 281 -5.87 7.27 -0.43
N ILE A 282 -6.24 6.00 -0.29
CA ILE A 282 -7.58 5.63 0.20
C ILE A 282 -7.69 5.92 1.69
N GLU A 283 -6.62 5.69 2.48
CA GLU A 283 -6.59 6.06 3.90
C GLU A 283 -6.81 7.56 4.09
N ALA A 284 -6.23 8.42 3.25
CA ALA A 284 -6.45 9.86 3.26
C ALA A 284 -7.87 10.23 2.81
N ALA A 285 -8.35 9.61 1.73
CA ALA A 285 -9.67 9.84 1.16
C ALA A 285 -10.80 9.57 2.16
N GLN A 286 -10.67 8.58 3.05
CA GLN A 286 -11.65 8.30 4.11
C GLN A 286 -11.91 9.48 5.04
N TYR A 287 -10.91 10.34 5.24
CA TYR A 287 -11.02 11.57 6.03
C TYR A 287 -11.42 12.79 5.19
N GLY A 288 -11.73 12.60 3.92
CA GLY A 288 -12.09 13.69 3.01
C GLY A 288 -10.87 14.51 2.56
N ILE A 289 -9.70 13.89 2.52
CA ILE A 289 -8.46 14.53 2.07
C ILE A 289 -8.15 14.07 0.63
N PRO A 290 -8.22 14.98 -0.36
CA PRO A 290 -7.89 14.65 -1.74
C PRO A 290 -6.39 14.41 -1.88
N SER A 291 -6.02 13.62 -2.89
CA SER A 291 -4.63 13.22 -3.09
C SER A 291 -4.04 13.74 -4.39
N ILE A 292 -2.73 14.02 -4.37
CA ILE A 292 -1.92 14.19 -5.57
C ILE A 292 -1.02 12.97 -5.70
N GLY A 293 -1.21 12.20 -6.77
CA GLY A 293 -0.44 10.99 -7.09
C GLY A 293 0.43 11.18 -8.32
N GLY A 294 1.46 10.35 -8.47
CA GLY A 294 2.29 10.31 -9.68
C GLY A 294 1.61 9.52 -10.81
N LYS A 295 1.87 9.90 -12.05
CA LYS A 295 1.37 9.19 -13.25
C LYS A 295 1.98 7.80 -13.41
N ASP A 296 3.16 7.58 -12.83
CA ASP A 296 3.84 6.29 -12.87
C ASP A 296 3.22 5.35 -11.84
N GLY A 297 2.69 4.22 -12.32
CA GLY A 297 2.14 3.17 -11.45
C GLY A 297 0.63 3.19 -11.28
N GLY A 298 0.16 2.59 -10.19
CA GLY A 298 -1.25 2.31 -9.94
C GLY A 298 -2.01 3.41 -9.17
N ALA A 299 -1.47 4.63 -9.04
CA ALA A 299 -2.16 5.72 -8.33
C ALA A 299 -3.51 6.07 -8.99
N ALA A 300 -3.62 5.94 -10.31
CA ALA A 300 -4.85 6.22 -11.06
C ALA A 300 -6.03 5.26 -10.74
N ASP A 301 -5.76 4.11 -10.12
CA ASP A 301 -6.83 3.23 -9.61
C ASP A 301 -7.46 3.77 -8.31
N ALA A 302 -6.71 4.55 -7.54
CA ALA A 302 -7.15 5.16 -6.29
C ALA A 302 -7.63 6.61 -6.47
N ILE A 303 -7.11 7.32 -7.48
CA ILE A 303 -7.34 8.74 -7.74
C ILE A 303 -7.95 8.91 -9.13
N GLU A 304 -9.19 9.34 -9.19
CA GLU A 304 -9.83 9.81 -10.42
C GLU A 304 -9.40 11.27 -10.67
N HIS A 305 -8.47 11.46 -11.63
CA HIS A 305 -7.91 12.77 -11.95
C HIS A 305 -8.99 13.83 -12.21
N GLN A 306 -8.82 15.01 -11.60
CA GLN A 306 -9.76 16.14 -11.66
C GLN A 306 -11.16 15.87 -11.06
N LYS A 307 -11.30 14.81 -10.23
CA LYS A 307 -12.55 14.54 -9.53
C LYS A 307 -12.35 14.40 -8.02
N ASN A 308 -11.52 13.45 -7.60
CA ASN A 308 -11.24 13.20 -6.18
C ASN A 308 -9.77 13.45 -5.81
N GLY A 309 -8.97 13.99 -6.74
CA GLY A 309 -7.56 14.29 -6.62
C GLY A 309 -6.94 14.59 -7.96
N LEU A 310 -5.62 14.72 -7.98
CA LEU A 310 -4.85 15.00 -9.20
C LEU A 310 -3.78 13.93 -9.43
N ILE A 311 -3.53 13.64 -10.70
CA ILE A 311 -2.39 12.83 -11.16
C ILE A 311 -1.46 13.77 -11.92
N CYS A 312 -0.17 13.77 -11.55
CA CYS A 312 0.86 14.59 -12.18
C CYS A 312 2.10 13.79 -12.57
N ASP A 313 2.95 14.35 -13.40
CA ASP A 313 4.28 13.80 -13.61
C ASP A 313 5.16 14.07 -12.39
N GLY A 314 5.45 13.03 -11.63
CA GLY A 314 6.34 13.13 -10.47
C GLY A 314 7.78 13.56 -10.84
N ASN A 315 8.18 13.47 -12.10
CA ASN A 315 9.48 13.98 -12.58
C ASN A 315 9.46 15.48 -12.88
N SER A 316 8.29 16.10 -12.99
CA SER A 316 8.10 17.54 -13.25
C SER A 316 7.85 18.29 -11.93
N LEU A 317 8.79 19.16 -11.54
CA LEU A 317 8.60 20.05 -10.38
C LEU A 317 7.43 21.01 -10.59
N ASP A 318 7.28 21.50 -11.82
CA ASP A 318 6.22 22.45 -12.18
C ASP A 318 4.84 21.82 -12.10
N GLU A 319 4.68 20.54 -12.51
CA GLU A 319 3.41 19.84 -12.39
C GLU A 319 3.06 19.55 -10.93
N ILE A 320 4.04 19.21 -10.09
CA ILE A 320 3.82 19.03 -8.66
C ILE A 320 3.40 20.33 -8.01
N TYR A 321 4.13 21.43 -8.31
CA TYR A 321 3.79 22.76 -7.80
C TYR A 321 2.39 23.19 -8.23
N SER A 322 2.10 23.12 -9.54
CA SER A 322 0.81 23.55 -10.10
C SER A 322 -0.35 22.71 -9.56
N SER A 323 -0.17 21.39 -9.40
CA SER A 323 -1.19 20.52 -8.81
C SER A 323 -1.50 20.88 -7.36
N ILE A 324 -0.47 21.17 -6.55
CA ILE A 324 -0.69 21.61 -5.15
C ILE A 324 -1.40 22.97 -5.13
N ASN A 325 -0.93 23.92 -5.92
CA ASN A 325 -1.50 25.26 -6.01
C ASN A 325 -2.94 25.25 -6.53
N ASP A 326 -3.27 24.43 -7.52
CA ASP A 326 -4.63 24.30 -8.06
C ASP A 326 -5.61 23.79 -6.98
N LEU A 327 -5.24 22.75 -6.22
CA LEU A 327 -6.10 22.28 -5.13
C LEU A 327 -6.23 23.29 -3.98
N LEU A 328 -5.21 24.11 -3.73
CA LEU A 328 -5.27 25.14 -2.69
C LEU A 328 -6.07 26.37 -3.11
N ASN A 329 -6.04 26.72 -4.41
CA ASN A 329 -6.79 27.84 -4.97
C ASN A 329 -8.29 27.61 -4.76
N ASP A 330 -8.98 28.64 -4.29
CA ASP A 330 -10.44 28.61 -4.02
C ASP A 330 -10.86 27.46 -3.11
N LYS A 331 -9.89 26.87 -2.38
CA LYS A 331 -10.08 25.72 -1.51
C LYS A 331 -10.70 24.52 -2.24
N LYS A 332 -10.36 24.28 -3.50
CA LYS A 332 -10.87 23.14 -4.31
C LYS A 332 -10.66 21.80 -3.62
N TYR A 333 -9.64 21.69 -2.75
CA TYR A 333 -9.44 20.49 -1.94
C TYR A 333 -10.67 20.08 -1.12
N LEU A 334 -11.58 21.00 -0.76
CA LEU A 334 -12.82 20.66 -0.02
C LEU A 334 -13.80 19.88 -0.88
N GLU A 335 -14.02 20.33 -2.11
CA GLU A 335 -14.89 19.65 -3.08
C GLU A 335 -14.33 18.27 -3.45
N TYR A 336 -13.08 18.24 -3.85
CA TYR A 336 -12.38 16.99 -4.22
C TYR A 336 -12.33 16.02 -3.04
N GLY A 337 -12.13 16.53 -1.83
CA GLY A 337 -12.11 15.74 -0.60
C GLY A 337 -13.46 15.09 -0.30
N LYS A 338 -14.57 15.77 -0.54
CA LYS A 338 -15.91 15.20 -0.40
C LYS A 338 -16.09 14.00 -1.35
N ILE A 339 -15.75 14.16 -2.62
CA ILE A 339 -15.83 13.09 -3.62
C ILE A 339 -14.86 11.95 -3.27
N ALA A 340 -13.64 12.27 -2.80
CA ALA A 340 -12.66 11.29 -2.35
C ALA A 340 -13.22 10.43 -1.22
N LYS A 341 -13.86 11.04 -0.23
CA LYS A 341 -14.48 10.32 0.90
C LYS A 341 -15.59 9.37 0.44
N GLU A 342 -16.47 9.82 -0.44
CA GLU A 342 -17.52 8.98 -1.01
C GLU A 342 -16.93 7.80 -1.78
N ASN A 343 -15.95 8.06 -2.65
CA ASN A 343 -15.27 7.02 -3.45
C ASN A 343 -14.47 6.02 -2.60
N SER A 344 -13.92 6.44 -1.45
CA SER A 344 -13.14 5.55 -0.58
C SER A 344 -13.93 4.34 -0.09
N THR A 345 -15.25 4.45 0.02
CA THR A 345 -16.14 3.38 0.48
C THR A 345 -16.17 2.17 -0.46
N LYS A 346 -15.83 2.36 -1.75
CA LYS A 346 -15.71 1.27 -2.74
C LYS A 346 -14.58 0.29 -2.40
N PHE A 347 -13.61 0.74 -1.61
CA PHE A 347 -12.43 -0.02 -1.20
C PHE A 347 -12.56 -0.63 0.20
N TYR A 348 -13.71 -0.56 0.84
CA TYR A 348 -13.93 -1.23 2.12
C TYR A 348 -13.92 -2.75 1.95
N TRP A 349 -13.37 -3.44 2.94
CA TRP A 349 -13.23 -4.90 2.89
C TRP A 349 -14.54 -5.64 2.63
N ASP A 350 -15.67 -5.14 3.09
CA ASP A 350 -16.99 -5.73 2.83
C ASP A 350 -17.35 -5.70 1.32
N LYS A 351 -16.87 -4.73 0.57
CA LYS A 351 -17.04 -4.63 -0.89
C LYS A 351 -15.98 -5.42 -1.66
N ILE A 352 -14.74 -5.31 -1.21
CA ILE A 352 -13.61 -5.98 -1.87
C ILE A 352 -13.72 -7.50 -1.74
N ILE A 353 -14.16 -8.02 -0.60
CA ILE A 353 -14.25 -9.46 -0.35
C ILE A 353 -15.25 -10.16 -1.28
N GLU A 354 -16.30 -9.47 -1.73
CA GLU A 354 -17.26 -10.03 -2.69
C GLU A 354 -16.61 -10.36 -4.04
N LYS A 355 -15.58 -9.60 -4.45
CA LYS A 355 -14.80 -9.91 -5.65
C LYS A 355 -13.95 -11.18 -5.45
N TYR A 356 -13.35 -11.35 -4.27
CA TYR A 356 -12.61 -12.57 -3.93
C TYR A 356 -13.53 -13.79 -3.87
N LYS A 357 -14.71 -13.68 -3.28
CA LYS A 357 -15.68 -14.78 -3.21
C LYS A 357 -16.05 -15.33 -4.59
N LYS A 358 -16.21 -14.45 -5.59
CA LYS A 358 -16.49 -14.86 -6.99
C LYS A 358 -15.37 -15.71 -7.60
N ILE A 359 -14.13 -15.52 -7.16
CA ILE A 359 -12.98 -16.29 -7.64
C ILE A 359 -12.83 -17.58 -6.83
N LEU A 360 -13.17 -17.56 -5.54
CA LEU A 360 -12.99 -18.69 -4.63
C LEU A 360 -14.09 -19.75 -4.80
N ASN A 361 -15.31 -19.34 -5.02
CA ASN A 361 -16.43 -20.25 -5.34
C ASN A 361 -16.33 -20.72 -6.80
#